data_7a91463a8a9b832cb86b59bc2ff6d7c3
#
_entry.id   7a91463a8a9b832cb86b59bc2ff6d7c3
#
_cell.length_a   1.000
_cell.length_b   1.000
_cell.length_c   1.000
_cell.angle_alpha   90.00
_cell.angle_beta   90.00
_cell.angle_gamma   90.00
#
_symmetry.space_group_name_H-M   'P 1'
#
loop_
_entity.id
_entity.type
_entity.pdbx_description
1 polymer ?
#
loop_
_entity_poly.entity_id
_entity_poly.type
_entity_poly.pdbx_seq_one_letter_code
_entity_poly.pdbx_strand_id
1 'polypeptide(L)'
;MKPAKLVVEKLANGIIELNSIPFPEKVMSIAKELIVDVSGAILAGSCTDSMHSIFDVASEIYSSGNCNVIGRKKSFNPSGAAFVNGASAHSLEFDDNCYAGVVHGSAVVFPAVLAFAQHKALSGLDLLKSFIVGLEIEFAVAKAFSNSIYDKGWWTTSVLGSVGSAAGVASLANTNIREIENALSLAISGVGSIRAVRGTDAK
;
A
#
# COMPACT_ATOMS: atom_id res chain seq x y z
N MET A 1 -17.95 -21.74 -7.20
CA MET A 1 -16.60 -21.30 -6.81
C MET A 1 -15.66 -20.90 -7.97
N LYS A 2 -16.12 -20.85 -9.23
CA LYS A 2 -15.31 -20.35 -10.36
C LYS A 2 -15.08 -18.82 -10.43
N PRO A 3 -15.95 -17.93 -9.90
CA PRO A 3 -15.78 -16.49 -10.10
C PRO A 3 -14.58 -15.86 -9.36
N ALA A 4 -14.34 -16.28 -8.12
CA ALA A 4 -13.25 -15.67 -7.31
C ALA A 4 -11.86 -16.02 -7.89
N LYS A 5 -11.64 -17.25 -8.31
CA LYS A 5 -10.40 -17.67 -8.97
C LYS A 5 -10.16 -16.86 -10.26
N LEU A 6 -11.21 -16.65 -11.05
CA LEU A 6 -11.12 -15.87 -12.28
C LEU A 6 -10.72 -14.39 -12.04
N VAL A 7 -11.17 -13.77 -10.94
CA VAL A 7 -10.80 -12.38 -10.61
C VAL A 7 -9.33 -12.32 -10.21
N VAL A 8 -8.86 -13.18 -9.33
CA VAL A 8 -7.46 -13.22 -8.91
C VAL A 8 -6.53 -13.53 -10.09
N GLU A 9 -6.89 -14.47 -10.95
CA GLU A 9 -6.14 -14.77 -12.18
C GLU A 9 -6.04 -13.54 -13.10
N LYS A 10 -7.10 -12.77 -13.26
CA LYS A 10 -7.10 -11.54 -14.06
C LYS A 10 -6.18 -10.46 -13.45
N LEU A 11 -6.23 -10.26 -12.15
CA LEU A 11 -5.37 -9.30 -11.47
C LEU A 11 -3.90 -9.72 -11.58
N ALA A 12 -3.57 -10.99 -11.38
CA ALA A 12 -2.22 -11.51 -11.50
C ALA A 12 -1.67 -11.36 -12.93
N ASN A 13 -2.47 -11.63 -13.95
CA ASN A 13 -2.09 -11.40 -15.35
C ASN A 13 -1.90 -9.90 -15.63
N GLY A 14 -2.75 -9.02 -15.08
CA GLY A 14 -2.59 -7.57 -15.18
C GLY A 14 -1.28 -7.07 -14.58
N ILE A 15 -0.84 -7.61 -13.44
CA ILE A 15 0.46 -7.29 -12.85
C ILE A 15 1.61 -7.68 -13.78
N ILE A 16 1.57 -8.89 -14.36
CA ILE A 16 2.60 -9.36 -15.30
C ILE A 16 2.62 -8.49 -16.56
N GLU A 17 1.46 -8.14 -17.09
CA GLU A 17 1.34 -7.26 -18.27
C GLU A 17 1.92 -5.87 -17.98
N LEU A 18 1.54 -5.24 -16.87
CA LEU A 18 2.07 -3.94 -16.46
C LEU A 18 3.59 -3.96 -16.26
N ASN A 19 4.14 -5.05 -15.73
CA ASN A 19 5.60 -5.21 -15.58
C ASN A 19 6.33 -5.33 -16.93
N SER A 20 5.65 -5.77 -17.98
CA SER A 20 6.25 -6.00 -19.31
C SER A 20 6.26 -4.80 -20.22
N ILE A 21 5.52 -3.75 -19.90
CA ILE A 21 5.38 -2.54 -20.73
C ILE A 21 6.11 -1.34 -20.11
N PRO A 22 6.64 -0.43 -20.95
CA PRO A 22 7.17 0.84 -20.46
C PRO A 22 6.03 1.76 -20.03
N PHE A 23 6.16 2.41 -18.87
CA PHE A 23 5.22 3.44 -18.46
C PHE A 23 5.49 4.75 -19.21
N PRO A 24 4.43 5.48 -19.65
CA PRO A 24 4.59 6.81 -20.22
C PRO A 24 5.28 7.77 -19.25
N GLU A 25 6.07 8.72 -19.81
CA GLU A 25 6.80 9.71 -19.00
C GLU A 25 5.89 10.50 -18.06
N LYS A 26 4.70 10.86 -18.52
CA LYS A 26 3.69 11.54 -17.70
C LYS A 26 3.28 10.71 -16.47
N VAL A 27 3.10 9.40 -16.62
CA VAL A 27 2.75 8.50 -15.50
C VAL A 27 3.91 8.43 -14.51
N MET A 28 5.14 8.30 -15.01
CA MET A 28 6.34 8.28 -14.17
C MET A 28 6.52 9.61 -13.41
N SER A 29 6.20 10.75 -14.03
CA SER A 29 6.27 12.06 -13.37
C SER A 29 5.24 12.16 -12.24
N ILE A 30 3.98 11.83 -12.51
CA ILE A 30 2.91 11.84 -11.50
C ILE A 30 3.26 10.91 -10.33
N ALA A 31 3.75 9.71 -10.62
CA ALA A 31 4.14 8.77 -9.56
C ALA A 31 5.27 9.31 -8.67
N LYS A 32 6.23 10.05 -9.22
CA LYS A 32 7.26 10.74 -8.43
C LYS A 32 6.67 11.83 -7.54
N GLU A 33 5.73 12.62 -8.07
CA GLU A 33 5.03 13.64 -7.30
C GLU A 33 4.24 13.02 -6.14
N LEU A 34 3.52 11.92 -6.37
CA LEU A 34 2.81 11.17 -5.33
C LEU A 34 3.76 10.61 -4.26
N ILE A 35 4.95 10.14 -4.64
CA ILE A 35 5.96 9.67 -3.67
C ILE A 35 6.46 10.82 -2.79
N VAL A 36 6.70 11.99 -3.38
CA VAL A 36 7.10 13.19 -2.62
C VAL A 36 5.99 13.60 -1.67
N ASP A 37 4.76 13.66 -2.15
CA ASP A 37 3.57 14.03 -1.37
C ASP A 37 3.36 13.09 -0.18
N VAL A 38 3.28 11.78 -0.42
CA VAL A 38 3.08 10.80 0.66
C VAL A 38 4.26 10.76 1.64
N SER A 39 5.49 11.00 1.17
CA SER A 39 6.66 11.10 2.06
C SER A 39 6.56 12.31 2.99
N GLY A 40 6.03 13.43 2.48
CA GLY A 40 5.70 14.61 3.27
C GLY A 40 4.61 14.33 4.30
N ALA A 41 3.54 13.66 3.90
CA ALA A 41 2.46 13.24 4.79
C ALA A 41 2.97 12.31 5.91
N ILE A 42 3.81 11.31 5.57
CA ILE A 42 4.44 10.42 6.56
C ILE A 42 5.28 11.23 7.56
N LEU A 43 6.13 12.12 7.07
CA LEU A 43 7.01 12.91 7.91
C LEU A 43 6.21 13.79 8.88
N ALA A 44 5.19 14.49 8.39
CA ALA A 44 4.32 15.33 9.21
C ALA A 44 3.52 14.47 10.21
N GLY A 45 2.92 13.38 9.74
CA GLY A 45 2.13 12.47 10.57
C GLY A 45 2.95 11.79 11.66
N SER A 46 4.23 11.50 11.41
CA SER A 46 5.12 10.87 12.39
C SER A 46 5.30 11.69 13.69
N CYS A 47 4.93 12.98 13.67
CA CYS A 47 5.05 13.87 14.82
C CYS A 47 3.79 13.95 15.70
N THR A 48 2.71 13.25 15.36
CA THR A 48 1.47 13.25 16.15
C THR A 48 1.58 12.40 17.41
N ASP A 49 0.78 12.70 18.44
CA ASP A 49 0.82 11.97 19.71
C ASP A 49 0.39 10.50 19.53
N SER A 50 -0.61 10.24 18.70
CA SER A 50 -1.03 8.88 18.35
C SER A 50 0.10 8.08 17.70
N MET A 51 0.88 8.71 16.82
CA MET A 51 2.03 8.06 16.20
C MET A 51 3.23 7.85 17.11
N HIS A 52 3.38 8.64 18.18
CA HIS A 52 4.36 8.33 19.22
C HIS A 52 3.99 7.01 19.93
N SER A 53 2.73 6.84 20.34
CA SER A 53 2.24 5.62 20.98
C SER A 53 2.35 4.39 20.05
N ILE A 54 1.96 4.53 18.78
CA ILE A 54 2.08 3.46 17.77
C ILE A 54 3.55 3.06 17.56
N PHE A 55 4.47 4.03 17.51
CA PHE A 55 5.89 3.77 17.33
C PHE A 55 6.49 3.04 18.54
N ASP A 56 6.08 3.40 19.76
CA ASP A 56 6.54 2.72 20.98
C ASP A 56 6.10 1.26 20.98
N VAL A 57 4.82 0.98 20.73
CA VAL A 57 4.30 -0.39 20.59
C VAL A 57 5.00 -1.15 19.46
N ALA A 58 5.15 -0.52 18.28
CA ALA A 58 5.87 -1.12 17.16
C ALA A 58 7.33 -1.48 17.53
N SER A 59 7.94 -0.65 18.38
CA SER A 59 9.31 -0.87 18.85
C SER A 59 9.47 -2.09 19.78
N GLU A 60 8.39 -2.52 20.40
CA GLU A 60 8.35 -3.73 21.24
C GLU A 60 8.06 -5.00 20.42
N ILE A 61 7.16 -4.90 19.42
CA ILE A 61 6.67 -6.08 18.68
C ILE A 61 7.43 -6.39 17.41
N TYR A 62 8.04 -5.38 16.75
CA TYR A 62 8.79 -5.60 15.52
C TYR A 62 10.29 -5.65 15.75
N SER A 63 10.96 -6.61 15.13
CA SER A 63 12.42 -6.71 15.17
C SER A 63 13.09 -5.57 14.41
N SER A 64 14.31 -5.20 14.85
CA SER A 64 15.17 -4.29 14.10
C SER A 64 15.52 -4.87 12.74
N GLY A 65 15.76 -3.98 11.77
CA GLY A 65 16.09 -4.35 10.39
C GLY A 65 16.70 -3.18 9.63
N ASN A 66 16.69 -3.28 8.32
CA ASN A 66 17.28 -2.28 7.41
C ASN A 66 16.24 -1.38 6.71
N CYS A 67 14.98 -1.45 7.11
CA CYS A 67 13.92 -0.64 6.52
C CYS A 67 13.67 0.61 7.37
N ASN A 68 13.76 1.78 6.74
CA ASN A 68 13.66 3.06 7.41
C ASN A 68 12.21 3.40 7.77
N VAL A 69 12.05 4.01 8.94
CA VAL A 69 10.83 4.71 9.33
C VAL A 69 11.07 6.20 9.11
N ILE A 70 10.32 6.81 8.20
CA ILE A 70 10.44 8.23 7.85
C ILE A 70 10.15 9.07 9.09
N GLY A 71 11.02 10.04 9.39
CA GLY A 71 10.92 10.88 10.59
C GLY A 71 11.47 10.25 11.89
N ARG A 72 11.98 9.01 11.85
CA ARG A 72 12.54 8.31 13.01
C ARG A 72 13.95 7.80 12.73
N LYS A 73 14.75 7.67 13.80
CA LYS A 73 16.12 7.12 13.70
C LYS A 73 16.17 5.60 13.70
N LYS A 74 15.15 4.93 14.26
CA LYS A 74 15.08 3.47 14.36
C LYS A 74 14.57 2.89 13.05
N SER A 75 15.20 1.80 12.61
CA SER A 75 14.77 1.00 11.46
C SER A 75 14.21 -0.35 11.94
N PHE A 76 13.26 -0.90 11.19
CA PHE A 76 12.62 -2.16 11.50
C PHE A 76 12.81 -3.19 10.39
N ASN A 77 12.31 -4.39 10.63
CA ASN A 77 12.04 -5.35 9.56
C ASN A 77 10.99 -4.77 8.58
N PRO A 78 10.82 -5.35 7.38
CA PRO A 78 9.91 -4.79 6.37
C PRO A 78 8.49 -4.54 6.87
N SER A 79 7.92 -5.48 7.62
CA SER A 79 6.55 -5.38 8.13
C SER A 79 6.39 -4.23 9.12
N GLY A 80 7.34 -4.07 10.05
CA GLY A 80 7.31 -2.99 11.03
C GLY A 80 7.48 -1.61 10.39
N ALA A 81 8.40 -1.48 9.43
CA ALA A 81 8.61 -0.22 8.71
C ALA A 81 7.39 0.16 7.86
N ALA A 82 6.82 -0.80 7.13
CA ALA A 82 5.61 -0.58 6.35
C ALA A 82 4.43 -0.16 7.23
N PHE A 83 4.23 -0.83 8.36
CA PHE A 83 3.16 -0.53 9.31
C PHE A 83 3.28 0.90 9.86
N VAL A 84 4.44 1.29 10.39
CA VAL A 84 4.62 2.62 11.00
C VAL A 84 4.54 3.73 9.95
N ASN A 85 5.15 3.55 8.78
CA ASN A 85 5.06 4.52 7.69
C ASN A 85 3.63 4.65 7.17
N GLY A 86 2.88 3.56 7.01
CA GLY A 86 1.49 3.59 6.57
C GLY A 86 0.57 4.28 7.57
N ALA A 87 0.69 3.97 8.85
CA ALA A 87 -0.05 4.65 9.90
C ALA A 87 0.27 6.16 9.93
N SER A 88 1.56 6.53 9.79
CA SER A 88 1.96 7.94 9.72
C SER A 88 1.41 8.66 8.48
N ALA A 89 1.37 7.99 7.31
CA ALA A 89 0.87 8.57 6.07
C ALA A 89 -0.57 9.05 6.21
N HIS A 90 -1.40 8.26 6.90
CA HIS A 90 -2.84 8.50 7.00
C HIS A 90 -3.27 9.26 8.28
N SER A 91 -2.35 9.53 9.22
CA SER A 91 -2.68 10.09 10.53
C SER A 91 -3.26 11.51 10.48
N LEU A 92 -2.85 12.33 9.50
CA LEU A 92 -3.32 13.72 9.32
C LEU A 92 -4.36 13.89 8.22
N GLU A 93 -4.73 12.83 7.50
CA GLU A 93 -5.64 12.88 6.33
C GLU A 93 -5.17 13.86 5.22
N PHE A 94 -3.85 14.01 5.04
CA PHE A 94 -3.24 14.82 3.99
C PHE A 94 -2.80 14.00 2.78
N ASP A 95 -2.93 12.68 2.87
CA ASP A 95 -2.60 11.73 1.81
C ASP A 95 -3.58 11.82 0.63
N ASP A 96 -3.08 11.41 -0.54
CA ASP A 96 -3.82 11.45 -1.81
C ASP A 96 -5.15 10.70 -1.76
N ASN A 97 -6.11 11.12 -2.57
CA ASN A 97 -7.44 10.54 -2.62
C ASN A 97 -7.85 10.21 -4.07
N CYS A 98 -8.18 8.95 -4.32
CA CYS A 98 -8.76 8.52 -5.58
C CYS A 98 -10.29 8.49 -5.46
N TYR A 99 -10.96 9.55 -5.90
CA TYR A 99 -12.41 9.66 -5.85
C TYR A 99 -13.15 8.60 -6.67
N ALA A 100 -12.54 8.07 -7.73
CA ALA A 100 -13.16 7.00 -8.54
C ALA A 100 -13.34 5.69 -7.75
N GLY A 101 -12.55 5.50 -6.70
CA GLY A 101 -12.57 4.31 -5.84
C GLY A 101 -12.79 4.59 -4.37
N VAL A 102 -12.85 5.87 -3.94
CA VAL A 102 -12.94 6.27 -2.51
C VAL A 102 -11.84 5.59 -1.69
N VAL A 103 -10.60 5.68 -2.13
CA VAL A 103 -9.41 5.09 -1.49
C VAL A 103 -8.25 6.08 -1.45
N HIS A 104 -7.34 5.86 -0.50
CA HIS A 104 -6.08 6.58 -0.34
C HIS A 104 -4.93 5.66 -0.76
N GLY A 105 -4.57 5.69 -2.05
CA GLY A 105 -3.67 4.68 -2.64
C GLY A 105 -2.24 4.78 -2.15
N SER A 106 -1.65 5.98 -2.16
CA SER A 106 -0.24 6.14 -1.81
C SER A 106 0.05 5.77 -0.36
N ALA A 107 -0.86 6.06 0.58
CA ALA A 107 -0.68 5.78 2.00
C ALA A 107 -0.54 4.28 2.32
N VAL A 108 -1.11 3.42 1.50
CA VAL A 108 -1.07 1.96 1.70
C VAL A 108 -0.04 1.27 0.81
N VAL A 109 0.09 1.67 -0.45
CA VAL A 109 1.00 1.01 -1.40
C VAL A 109 2.45 1.42 -1.18
N PHE A 110 2.73 2.73 -1.05
CA PHE A 110 4.11 3.23 -0.96
C PHE A 110 4.89 2.66 0.23
N PRO A 111 4.36 2.64 1.47
CA PRO A 111 5.10 2.08 2.61
C PRO A 111 5.47 0.61 2.44
N ALA A 112 4.60 -0.20 1.85
CA ALA A 112 4.85 -1.62 1.61
C ALA A 112 5.95 -1.82 0.57
N VAL A 113 5.86 -1.13 -0.56
CA VAL A 113 6.84 -1.19 -1.66
C VAL A 113 8.19 -0.63 -1.21
N LEU A 114 8.21 0.49 -0.47
CA LEU A 114 9.43 1.09 0.08
C LEU A 114 10.16 0.12 1.01
N ALA A 115 9.46 -0.45 1.97
CA ALA A 115 10.04 -1.38 2.93
C ALA A 115 10.62 -2.62 2.24
N PHE A 116 9.92 -3.18 1.26
CA PHE A 116 10.41 -4.33 0.51
C PHE A 116 11.61 -3.96 -0.38
N ALA A 117 11.59 -2.81 -1.05
CA ALA A 117 12.70 -2.32 -1.86
C ALA A 117 13.97 -2.13 -1.02
N GLN A 118 13.85 -1.52 0.15
CA GLN A 118 14.97 -1.35 1.08
C GLN A 118 15.49 -2.69 1.60
N HIS A 119 14.60 -3.61 1.96
CA HIS A 119 14.98 -4.95 2.43
C HIS A 119 15.81 -5.70 1.41
N LYS A 120 15.46 -5.60 0.14
CA LYS A 120 16.11 -6.29 -0.98
C LYS A 120 17.19 -5.45 -1.67
N ALA A 121 17.44 -4.22 -1.21
CA ALA A 121 18.39 -3.28 -1.82
C ALA A 121 18.13 -3.06 -3.33
N LEU A 122 16.86 -2.89 -3.70
CA LEU A 122 16.42 -2.67 -5.08
C LEU A 122 16.55 -1.20 -5.48
N SER A 123 16.50 -0.93 -6.79
CA SER A 123 16.66 0.43 -7.31
C SER A 123 15.41 1.29 -7.09
N GLY A 124 15.61 2.62 -7.05
CA GLY A 124 14.48 3.56 -7.01
C GLY A 124 13.58 3.49 -8.25
N LEU A 125 14.11 3.04 -9.39
CA LEU A 125 13.32 2.83 -10.59
C LEU A 125 12.39 1.61 -10.45
N ASP A 126 12.88 0.52 -9.87
CA ASP A 126 12.06 -0.66 -9.59
C ASP A 126 10.95 -0.35 -8.58
N LEU A 127 11.29 0.40 -7.51
CA LEU A 127 10.32 0.92 -6.55
C LEU A 127 9.23 1.75 -7.24
N LEU A 128 9.63 2.71 -8.07
CA LEU A 128 8.69 3.61 -8.75
C LEU A 128 7.72 2.84 -9.67
N LYS A 129 8.24 1.91 -10.48
CA LYS A 129 7.41 1.07 -11.35
C LYS A 129 6.43 0.21 -10.56
N SER A 130 6.90 -0.43 -9.51
CA SER A 130 6.07 -1.31 -8.68
C SER A 130 5.03 -0.54 -7.84
N PHE A 131 5.35 0.69 -7.44
CA PHE A 131 4.38 1.61 -6.85
C PHE A 131 3.24 1.92 -7.83
N ILE A 132 3.55 2.21 -9.11
CA ILE A 132 2.54 2.41 -10.15
C ILE A 132 1.67 1.16 -10.31
N VAL A 133 2.27 -0.04 -10.40
CA VAL A 133 1.53 -1.30 -10.52
C VAL A 133 0.58 -1.50 -9.34
N GLY A 134 1.04 -1.25 -8.11
CA GLY A 134 0.22 -1.36 -6.91
C GLY A 134 -0.99 -0.43 -6.95
N LEU A 135 -0.78 0.84 -7.33
CA LEU A 135 -1.86 1.82 -7.48
C LEU A 135 -2.86 1.43 -8.58
N GLU A 136 -2.39 1.01 -9.74
CA GLU A 136 -3.26 0.61 -10.86
C GLU A 136 -4.17 -0.57 -10.47
N ILE A 137 -3.62 -1.58 -9.79
CA ILE A 137 -4.41 -2.72 -9.33
C ILE A 137 -5.39 -2.31 -8.23
N GLU A 138 -4.98 -1.49 -7.27
CA GLU A 138 -5.88 -0.98 -6.23
C GLU A 138 -7.04 -0.19 -6.85
N PHE A 139 -6.74 0.75 -7.73
CA PHE A 139 -7.75 1.61 -8.35
C PHE A 139 -8.69 0.84 -9.27
N ALA A 140 -8.19 -0.17 -9.99
CA ALA A 140 -9.03 -1.06 -10.79
C ALA A 140 -10.06 -1.81 -9.92
N VAL A 141 -9.62 -2.37 -8.80
CA VAL A 141 -10.51 -3.06 -7.85
C VAL A 141 -11.43 -2.06 -7.15
N ALA A 142 -10.92 -0.92 -6.74
CA ALA A 142 -11.66 0.14 -6.09
C ALA A 142 -12.80 0.67 -6.98
N LYS A 143 -12.52 0.95 -8.25
CA LYS A 143 -13.53 1.37 -9.22
C LYS A 143 -14.66 0.34 -9.39
N ALA A 144 -14.34 -0.94 -9.27
CA ALA A 144 -15.33 -2.01 -9.43
C ALA A 144 -16.22 -2.21 -8.18
N PHE A 145 -15.70 -1.96 -6.97
CA PHE A 145 -16.32 -2.42 -5.73
C PHE A 145 -16.57 -1.35 -4.67
N SER A 146 -15.94 -0.16 -4.75
CA SER A 146 -15.94 0.81 -3.65
C SER A 146 -17.33 1.21 -3.16
N ASN A 147 -18.26 1.53 -4.04
CA ASN A 147 -19.60 1.94 -3.65
C ASN A 147 -20.31 0.84 -2.85
N SER A 148 -20.22 -0.41 -3.32
CA SER A 148 -20.88 -1.53 -2.63
C SER A 148 -20.23 -1.88 -1.28
N ILE A 149 -18.92 -1.67 -1.15
CA ILE A 149 -18.17 -1.91 0.09
C ILE A 149 -18.40 -0.77 1.07
N TYR A 150 -18.26 0.47 0.60
CA TYR A 150 -18.41 1.67 1.43
C TYR A 150 -19.82 1.83 2.00
N ASP A 151 -20.85 1.59 1.19
CA ASP A 151 -22.26 1.69 1.62
C ASP A 151 -22.64 0.59 2.62
N LYS A 152 -21.95 -0.55 2.59
CA LYS A 152 -22.09 -1.63 3.59
C LYS A 152 -21.34 -1.36 4.90
N GLY A 153 -20.67 -0.22 5.02
CA GLY A 153 -19.98 0.19 6.24
C GLY A 153 -18.53 -0.27 6.39
N TRP A 154 -17.89 -0.72 5.30
CA TRP A 154 -16.47 -1.04 5.29
C TRP A 154 -15.63 0.20 4.96
N TRP A 155 -14.42 0.26 5.51
CA TRP A 155 -13.44 1.27 5.14
C TRP A 155 -12.68 0.82 3.89
N THR A 156 -12.94 1.47 2.78
CA THR A 156 -12.44 1.06 1.45
C THR A 156 -10.92 1.06 1.35
N THR A 157 -10.24 2.07 1.88
CA THR A 157 -8.78 2.15 1.90
C THR A 157 -8.14 0.92 2.57
N SER A 158 -8.65 0.51 3.73
CA SER A 158 -8.11 -0.66 4.44
C SER A 158 -8.38 -1.98 3.69
N VAL A 159 -9.61 -2.12 3.14
CA VAL A 159 -10.00 -3.36 2.44
C VAL A 159 -9.29 -3.49 1.10
N LEU A 160 -9.23 -2.43 0.31
CA LEU A 160 -8.70 -2.48 -1.05
C LEU A 160 -7.20 -2.19 -1.12
N GLY A 161 -6.69 -1.38 -0.19
CA GLY A 161 -5.26 -1.07 -0.10
C GLY A 161 -4.39 -2.28 0.19
N SER A 162 -4.91 -3.28 0.90
CA SER A 162 -4.21 -4.55 1.08
C SER A 162 -3.94 -5.26 -0.26
N VAL A 163 -4.88 -5.16 -1.20
CA VAL A 163 -4.71 -5.73 -2.55
C VAL A 163 -3.68 -4.94 -3.35
N GLY A 164 -3.73 -3.60 -3.27
CA GLY A 164 -2.74 -2.73 -3.92
C GLY A 164 -1.33 -2.94 -3.38
N SER A 165 -1.19 -3.01 -2.06
CA SER A 165 0.11 -3.29 -1.41
C SER A 165 0.68 -4.65 -1.83
N ALA A 166 -0.15 -5.70 -1.83
CA ALA A 166 0.27 -7.03 -2.26
C ALA A 166 0.66 -7.05 -3.75
N ALA A 167 -0.09 -6.35 -4.61
CA ALA A 167 0.23 -6.24 -6.03
C ALA A 167 1.56 -5.51 -6.27
N GLY A 168 1.79 -4.38 -5.60
CA GLY A 168 3.04 -3.62 -5.70
C GLY A 168 4.24 -4.43 -5.22
N VAL A 169 4.14 -5.09 -4.08
CA VAL A 169 5.23 -5.95 -3.56
C VAL A 169 5.47 -7.17 -4.45
N ALA A 170 4.43 -7.82 -4.95
CA ALA A 170 4.55 -8.96 -5.86
C ALA A 170 5.20 -8.56 -7.20
N SER A 171 4.84 -7.38 -7.73
CA SER A 171 5.49 -6.78 -8.90
C SER A 171 6.99 -6.58 -8.65
N LEU A 172 7.35 -5.98 -7.51
CA LEU A 172 8.72 -5.68 -7.14
C LEU A 172 9.56 -6.95 -6.87
N ALA A 173 8.93 -7.97 -6.30
CA ALA A 173 9.57 -9.26 -6.05
C ALA A 173 9.83 -10.08 -7.32
N ASN A 174 9.24 -9.68 -8.45
CA ASN A 174 9.33 -10.37 -9.74
C ASN A 174 9.01 -11.87 -9.64
N THR A 175 7.93 -12.18 -8.94
CA THR A 175 7.49 -13.55 -8.67
C THR A 175 6.68 -14.14 -9.83
N ASN A 176 6.51 -15.46 -9.82
CA ASN A 176 5.68 -16.12 -10.82
C ASN A 176 4.18 -15.92 -10.58
N ILE A 177 3.36 -16.20 -11.60
CA ILE A 177 1.91 -15.95 -11.57
C ILE A 177 1.21 -16.62 -10.38
N ARG A 178 1.61 -17.85 -10.01
CA ARG A 178 1.00 -18.58 -8.90
C ARG A 178 1.31 -17.93 -7.54
N GLU A 179 2.52 -17.39 -7.38
CA GLU A 179 2.91 -16.65 -6.18
C GLU A 179 2.14 -15.33 -6.09
N ILE A 180 1.94 -14.63 -7.22
CA ILE A 180 1.10 -13.43 -7.29
C ILE A 180 -0.35 -13.75 -6.90
N GLU A 181 -0.94 -14.81 -7.47
CA GLU A 181 -2.30 -15.25 -7.13
C GLU A 181 -2.44 -15.57 -5.64
N ASN A 182 -1.45 -16.25 -5.06
CA ASN A 182 -1.43 -16.58 -3.64
C ASN A 182 -1.30 -15.33 -2.76
N ALA A 183 -0.42 -14.40 -3.12
CA ALA A 183 -0.25 -13.14 -2.40
C ALA A 183 -1.53 -12.30 -2.37
N LEU A 184 -2.18 -12.14 -3.52
CA LEU A 184 -3.46 -11.44 -3.64
C LEU A 184 -4.57 -12.15 -2.83
N SER A 185 -4.62 -13.48 -2.90
CA SER A 185 -5.62 -14.28 -2.15
C SER A 185 -5.44 -14.14 -0.65
N LEU A 186 -4.20 -14.18 -0.16
CA LEU A 186 -3.88 -13.97 1.25
C LEU A 186 -4.21 -12.55 1.70
N ALA A 187 -3.88 -11.53 0.89
CA ALA A 187 -4.22 -10.16 1.16
C ALA A 187 -5.74 -9.96 1.31
N ILE A 188 -6.53 -10.51 0.37
CA ILE A 188 -7.99 -10.44 0.41
C ILE A 188 -8.56 -11.19 1.64
N SER A 189 -7.95 -12.29 2.03
CA SER A 189 -8.41 -13.09 3.19
C SER A 189 -8.17 -12.38 4.53
N GLY A 190 -7.19 -11.49 4.61
CA GLY A 190 -6.79 -10.78 5.82
C GLY A 190 -7.42 -9.40 5.99
N VAL A 191 -8.25 -8.93 5.04
CA VAL A 191 -8.81 -7.58 5.10
C VAL A 191 -9.91 -7.44 6.12
N GLY A 192 -10.00 -6.24 6.70
CA GLY A 192 -11.07 -5.85 7.60
C GLY A 192 -10.85 -4.43 8.09
N SER A 193 -11.85 -3.66 8.14
CA SER A 193 -11.98 -2.40 8.87
C SER A 193 -13.35 -1.84 8.63
N ILE A 194 -13.91 -1.14 9.59
CA ILE A 194 -15.24 -0.54 9.50
C ILE A 194 -15.13 0.96 9.25
N ARG A 195 -16.04 1.51 8.46
CA ARG A 195 -16.10 2.94 8.14
C ARG A 195 -16.27 3.82 9.37
N ALA A 196 -16.83 3.29 10.46
CA ALA A 196 -17.03 4.03 11.71
C ALA A 196 -15.75 4.54 12.36
N VAL A 197 -14.56 3.97 12.01
CA VAL A 197 -13.27 4.46 12.53
C VAL A 197 -12.73 5.69 11.78
N ARG A 198 -13.36 6.09 10.67
CA ARG A 198 -12.96 7.26 9.89
C ARG A 198 -12.93 8.53 10.75
N GLY A 199 -11.85 9.31 10.64
CA GLY A 199 -11.68 10.55 11.38
C GLY A 199 -11.40 10.36 12.89
N THR A 200 -11.00 9.18 13.30
CA THR A 200 -10.57 8.87 14.67
C THR A 200 -9.14 8.35 14.70
N ASP A 201 -8.51 8.31 15.88
CA ASP A 201 -7.17 7.71 16.05
C ASP A 201 -7.14 6.18 15.87
N ALA A 202 -8.30 5.55 15.67
CA ALA A 202 -8.43 4.09 15.50
C ALA A 202 -8.49 3.65 14.03
N LYS A 203 -8.34 4.57 13.08
CA LYS A 203 -8.38 4.25 11.64
C LYS A 203 -7.07 3.68 11.10
#